data_0d96b8a23fd69c786974315653110a10
#
_entry.id   0d96b8a23fd69c786974315653110a10
#
_cell.length_a   1.000
_cell.length_b   1.000
_cell.length_c   1.000
_cell.angle_alpha   90.00
_cell.angle_beta   90.00
_cell.angle_gamma   90.00
#
_symmetry.space_group_name_H-M   'P 1'
#
loop_
_entity.id
_entity.type
_entity.pdbx_description
1 polymer ?
#
loop_
_entity_poly.entity_id
_entity_poly.type
_entity_poly.pdbx_seq_one_letter_code
_entity_poly.pdbx_strand_id
1 'polypeptide(L)'
;VLADDIGSLLAPERGEGLTAAELARLLEVPESQVEFTLLSSHGRFRSDRGSPSRWWPARATVSQSRGEAPTQSHGSGLNLYPWQRDALEAWQRRGGRGVVEAVTGTGKTRVGVAAVLDELSQRGQAVVLVPTLELQNQWLGQLEALLPASRSAGRMGSGGGDDLASHDVVVAVVNSARSMDLRPIRQGGLLVADECHRYGSSMNRLALDQRFRHRLGLSATYAREDDGNRTWLDPYFGGTCFRLGYARAKAEGITARFTVSLVGVAFSPEERAWYDELTERLGALGALLVKRYRVPADPFTAFLLGVRDLAEAGGEGSGMARTYLQAMRERRQLLAETPAKDEALRLVAPGLLSAQRSIVFTQSIAVAERACRTLSATGLRVAAIHSHLAGPLRRQTLAAFAAGELDVITAPRVLDEGIDVPAADLAVIVGASRSRRQMVQRMGRILRRKPDGRRARFVVLFVEGTVEDPRGGAHEAFLEEIVDVADEVLCFTPGILAGGQDELLQALRP
;
A
#
# COMPACT_ATOMS: atom_id res chain seq x y z
N VAL A 1 -22.45 -11.26 -1.93
CA VAL A 1 -23.15 -12.11 -2.89
C VAL A 1 -22.55 -13.51 -2.86
N LEU A 2 -21.39 -13.81 -3.48
CA LEU A 2 -20.87 -15.19 -3.55
C LEU A 2 -20.65 -15.83 -2.18
N ALA A 3 -20.13 -15.10 -1.17
CA ALA A 3 -19.97 -15.60 0.19
C ALA A 3 -21.33 -15.92 0.87
N ASP A 4 -22.39 -15.25 0.47
CA ASP A 4 -23.75 -15.50 0.99
C ASP A 4 -24.37 -16.73 0.30
N ASP A 5 -24.13 -16.89 -1.00
CA ASP A 5 -24.55 -18.06 -1.77
C ASP A 5 -23.84 -19.32 -1.28
N ILE A 6 -22.53 -19.25 -1.04
CA ILE A 6 -21.75 -20.31 -0.38
C ILE A 6 -22.30 -20.62 1.01
N GLY A 7 -22.59 -19.60 1.82
CA GLY A 7 -23.16 -19.76 3.15
C GLY A 7 -24.49 -20.49 3.14
N SER A 8 -25.32 -20.23 2.13
CA SER A 8 -26.61 -20.90 1.93
C SER A 8 -26.47 -22.37 1.57
N LEU A 9 -25.47 -22.72 0.76
CA LEU A 9 -25.17 -24.11 0.38
C LEU A 9 -24.55 -24.92 1.53
N LEU A 10 -23.82 -24.26 2.42
CA LEU A 10 -23.18 -24.86 3.60
C LEU A 10 -24.10 -24.86 4.84
N ALA A 11 -25.39 -24.52 4.71
CA ALA A 11 -26.32 -24.44 5.84
C ALA A 11 -26.31 -25.70 6.73
N PRO A 12 -26.54 -25.56 8.05
CA PRO A 12 -26.29 -26.62 9.05
C PRO A 12 -27.08 -27.92 8.88
N GLU A 13 -28.12 -27.90 8.06
CA GLU A 13 -29.02 -29.05 7.86
C GLU A 13 -28.39 -30.20 7.07
N ARG A 14 -27.27 -30.00 6.37
CA ARG A 14 -26.64 -30.99 5.50
C ARG A 14 -25.54 -31.84 6.15
N GLY A 15 -25.09 -31.52 7.36
CA GLY A 15 -24.17 -32.35 8.16
C GLY A 15 -22.75 -32.58 7.58
N GLU A 16 -22.61 -32.69 6.28
CA GLU A 16 -21.35 -32.90 5.55
C GLU A 16 -20.89 -31.60 4.89
N GLY A 17 -19.63 -31.19 5.17
CA GLY A 17 -19.01 -30.03 4.50
C GLY A 17 -18.80 -30.30 3.01
N LEU A 18 -18.77 -29.25 2.20
CA LEU A 18 -18.52 -29.33 0.76
C LEU A 18 -17.09 -28.87 0.45
N THR A 19 -16.49 -29.45 -0.59
CA THR A 19 -15.21 -29.00 -1.15
C THR A 19 -15.41 -27.75 -2.03
N ALA A 20 -14.32 -27.02 -2.32
CA ALA A 20 -14.37 -25.88 -3.23
C ALA A 20 -14.86 -26.28 -4.62
N ALA A 21 -14.43 -27.43 -5.12
CA ALA A 21 -14.87 -27.96 -6.43
C ALA A 21 -16.38 -28.31 -6.47
N GLU A 22 -16.93 -28.86 -5.38
CA GLU A 22 -18.36 -29.13 -5.28
C GLU A 22 -19.18 -27.83 -5.23
N LEU A 23 -18.72 -26.82 -4.49
CA LEU A 23 -19.35 -25.51 -4.42
C LEU A 23 -19.29 -24.79 -5.76
N ALA A 24 -18.15 -24.85 -6.46
CA ALA A 24 -17.94 -24.25 -7.77
C ALA A 24 -18.94 -24.79 -8.81
N ARG A 25 -19.18 -26.11 -8.82
CA ARG A 25 -20.18 -26.75 -9.69
C ARG A 25 -21.61 -26.33 -9.35
N LEU A 26 -21.94 -26.22 -8.06
CA LEU A 26 -23.27 -25.85 -7.60
C LEU A 26 -23.61 -24.38 -7.87
N LEU A 27 -22.60 -23.52 -7.87
CA LEU A 27 -22.75 -22.07 -8.06
C LEU A 27 -22.47 -21.61 -9.50
N GLU A 28 -22.02 -22.53 -10.37
CA GLU A 28 -21.61 -22.25 -11.76
C GLU A 28 -20.56 -21.14 -11.85
N VAL A 29 -19.60 -21.13 -10.90
CA VAL A 29 -18.50 -20.16 -10.85
C VAL A 29 -17.15 -20.90 -10.85
N PRO A 30 -16.04 -20.22 -11.24
CA PRO A 30 -14.72 -20.81 -11.19
C PRO A 30 -14.33 -21.31 -9.79
N GLU A 31 -13.68 -22.45 -9.69
CA GLU A 31 -13.21 -23.04 -8.41
C GLU A 31 -12.26 -22.09 -7.70
N SER A 32 -11.39 -21.39 -8.45
CA SER A 32 -10.47 -20.35 -7.95
C SER A 32 -11.19 -19.22 -7.21
N GLN A 33 -12.39 -18.85 -7.67
CA GLN A 33 -13.20 -17.81 -7.04
C GLN A 33 -13.86 -18.32 -5.75
N VAL A 34 -14.27 -19.59 -5.73
CA VAL A 34 -14.84 -20.22 -4.52
C VAL A 34 -13.76 -20.41 -3.46
N GLU A 35 -12.61 -20.98 -3.82
CA GLU A 35 -11.48 -21.15 -2.89
C GLU A 35 -11.09 -19.83 -2.24
N PHE A 36 -10.95 -18.78 -3.04
CA PHE A 36 -10.64 -17.47 -2.51
C PHE A 36 -11.72 -16.96 -1.55
N THR A 37 -13.00 -17.07 -1.93
CA THR A 37 -14.10 -16.62 -1.08
C THR A 37 -14.15 -17.37 0.26
N LEU A 38 -13.90 -18.67 0.26
CA LEU A 38 -13.81 -19.47 1.47
C LEU A 38 -12.65 -19.05 2.37
N LEU A 39 -11.48 -18.81 1.78
CA LEU A 39 -10.26 -18.41 2.48
C LEU A 39 -10.31 -16.97 3.04
N SER A 40 -10.89 -16.06 2.27
CA SER A 40 -10.94 -14.62 2.63
C SER A 40 -12.09 -14.25 3.56
N SER A 41 -13.12 -15.11 3.67
CA SER A 41 -14.27 -14.85 4.54
C SER A 41 -13.98 -15.24 5.99
N HIS A 42 -13.02 -14.55 6.62
CA HIS A 42 -12.55 -14.82 7.98
C HIS A 42 -13.70 -14.95 8.98
N GLY A 43 -13.76 -16.10 9.65
CA GLY A 43 -14.78 -16.40 10.64
C GLY A 43 -16.17 -16.77 10.10
N ARG A 44 -16.42 -16.69 8.78
CA ARG A 44 -17.70 -17.15 8.19
C ARG A 44 -17.70 -18.64 7.88
N PHE A 45 -16.54 -19.19 7.49
CA PHE A 45 -16.37 -20.60 7.13
C PHE A 45 -15.20 -21.22 7.90
N ARG A 46 -15.27 -22.52 8.11
CA ARG A 46 -14.22 -23.34 8.73
C ARG A 46 -13.95 -24.57 7.88
N SER A 47 -12.70 -25.05 7.84
CA SER A 47 -12.31 -26.25 7.12
C SER A 47 -11.76 -27.33 8.05
N ASP A 48 -11.78 -28.58 7.62
CA ASP A 48 -11.18 -29.74 8.31
C ASP A 48 -9.68 -29.90 8.06
N ARG A 49 -9.10 -29.04 7.19
CA ARG A 49 -7.71 -29.13 6.75
C ARG A 49 -7.35 -30.44 6.02
N GLY A 50 -8.34 -31.19 5.55
CA GLY A 50 -8.14 -32.35 4.69
C GLY A 50 -7.62 -31.97 3.30
N SER A 51 -7.34 -32.95 2.45
CA SER A 51 -7.00 -32.74 1.06
C SER A 51 -7.86 -33.68 0.18
N PRO A 52 -8.86 -33.13 -0.54
CA PRO A 52 -9.37 -31.74 -0.56
C PRO A 52 -10.06 -31.32 0.75
N SER A 53 -9.90 -30.06 1.15
CA SER A 53 -10.53 -29.53 2.37
C SER A 53 -12.04 -29.40 2.21
N ARG A 54 -12.80 -29.81 3.25
CA ARG A 54 -14.26 -29.56 3.32
C ARG A 54 -14.54 -28.35 4.18
N TRP A 55 -15.61 -27.63 3.88
CA TRP A 55 -15.96 -26.34 4.47
C TRP A 55 -17.33 -26.33 5.10
N TRP A 56 -17.51 -25.55 6.18
CA TRP A 56 -18.75 -25.34 6.94
C TRP A 56 -18.92 -23.86 7.29
N PRO A 57 -20.19 -23.37 7.51
CA PRO A 57 -20.40 -22.01 7.97
C PRO A 57 -19.99 -21.79 9.41
N ALA A 58 -19.55 -20.60 9.74
CA ALA A 58 -19.38 -20.13 11.11
C ALA A 58 -20.52 -19.17 11.48
N ARG A 59 -20.96 -19.13 12.76
CA ARG A 59 -22.14 -18.32 13.18
C ARG A 59 -21.82 -16.82 13.23
N ALA A 60 -22.72 -15.98 12.69
CA ALA A 60 -22.57 -14.54 12.50
C ALA A 60 -23.50 -13.67 13.37
N THR A 61 -23.11 -12.41 13.60
CA THR A 61 -24.00 -11.32 14.05
C THR A 61 -23.82 -10.05 13.18
N VAL A 62 -24.93 -9.38 12.85
CA VAL A 62 -25.05 -8.29 11.85
C VAL A 62 -25.53 -6.98 12.45
N SER A 63 -25.11 -5.82 11.92
CA SER A 63 -26.01 -4.67 11.75
C SER A 63 -25.54 -3.63 10.72
N GLN A 64 -26.48 -3.04 9.99
CA GLN A 64 -26.30 -2.02 8.94
C GLN A 64 -27.08 -0.74 9.26
N SER A 65 -26.65 0.41 8.71
CA SER A 65 -27.50 1.57 8.49
C SER A 65 -27.09 2.42 7.29
N ARG A 66 -28.10 2.89 6.51
CA ARG A 66 -28.02 3.77 5.34
C ARG A 66 -28.19 5.24 5.71
N GLY A 67 -27.70 6.18 4.92
CA GLY A 67 -27.96 7.61 5.03
C GLY A 67 -27.71 8.38 3.72
N GLU A 68 -28.55 9.39 3.48
CA GLU A 68 -28.81 10.16 2.27
C GLU A 68 -27.81 11.31 2.00
N ALA A 69 -27.92 11.90 0.79
CA ALA A 69 -27.01 12.91 0.23
C ALA A 69 -27.39 14.35 0.61
N PRO A 70 -26.45 15.31 0.61
CA PRO A 70 -26.70 16.71 0.99
C PRO A 70 -26.44 17.77 -0.07
N THR A 71 -26.95 18.95 0.22
CA THR A 71 -26.95 20.20 -0.51
C THR A 71 -25.69 21.07 -0.28
N GLN A 72 -25.51 22.04 -1.17
CA GLN A 72 -24.38 22.95 -1.42
C GLN A 72 -23.98 23.91 -0.27
N SER A 73 -22.72 24.32 -0.17
CA SER A 73 -22.06 25.60 -0.57
C SER A 73 -20.80 25.92 0.26
N HIS A 74 -19.73 26.44 -0.28
CA HIS A 74 -19.08 27.74 -0.08
C HIS A 74 -17.68 27.79 -0.74
N GLY A 75 -17.46 28.72 -1.61
CA GLY A 75 -16.43 29.75 -1.74
C GLY A 75 -14.95 29.41 -1.89
N SER A 76 -14.53 28.43 -2.66
CA SER A 76 -13.26 28.50 -3.40
C SER A 76 -13.54 27.94 -4.79
N GLY A 77 -13.06 28.56 -5.86
CA GLY A 77 -13.29 28.11 -7.24
C GLY A 77 -12.71 26.73 -7.59
N LEU A 78 -12.44 25.93 -6.57
CA LEU A 78 -11.94 24.55 -6.68
C LEU A 78 -13.11 23.58 -6.79
N ASN A 79 -13.14 22.82 -7.87
CA ASN A 79 -14.08 21.72 -7.99
C ASN A 79 -13.57 20.53 -7.16
N LEU A 80 -14.12 20.35 -5.96
CA LEU A 80 -13.79 19.29 -5.03
C LEU A 80 -14.76 18.11 -5.17
N TYR A 81 -14.24 16.88 -5.05
CA TYR A 81 -15.07 15.69 -4.88
C TYR A 81 -15.88 15.75 -3.56
N PRO A 82 -17.02 15.05 -3.45
CA PRO A 82 -17.81 15.04 -2.23
C PRO A 82 -16.99 14.71 -0.97
N TRP A 83 -16.18 13.67 -1.01
CA TRP A 83 -15.33 13.29 0.11
C TRP A 83 -14.29 14.37 0.52
N GLN A 84 -13.81 15.18 -0.45
CA GLN A 84 -12.84 16.24 -0.16
C GLN A 84 -13.50 17.39 0.61
N ARG A 85 -14.74 17.69 0.29
CA ARG A 85 -15.57 18.64 1.07
C ARG A 85 -15.83 18.11 2.47
N ASP A 86 -16.29 16.87 2.60
CA ASP A 86 -16.52 16.23 3.89
C ASP A 86 -15.26 16.20 4.76
N ALA A 87 -14.09 15.96 4.15
CA ALA A 87 -12.82 15.96 4.86
C ALA A 87 -12.45 17.36 5.40
N LEU A 88 -12.64 18.39 4.58
CA LEU A 88 -12.42 19.78 5.01
C LEU A 88 -13.37 20.18 6.12
N GLU A 89 -14.67 19.89 6.01
CA GLU A 89 -15.65 20.17 7.03
C GLU A 89 -15.35 19.43 8.33
N ALA A 90 -14.93 18.18 8.26
CA ALA A 90 -14.54 17.40 9.42
C ALA A 90 -13.30 17.99 10.12
N TRP A 91 -12.34 18.48 9.37
CA TRP A 91 -11.16 19.16 9.88
C TRP A 91 -11.52 20.53 10.51
N GLN A 92 -12.34 21.33 9.83
CA GLN A 92 -12.82 22.63 10.34
C GLN A 92 -13.63 22.47 11.63
N ARG A 93 -14.52 21.48 11.71
CA ARG A 93 -15.29 21.16 12.94
C ARG A 93 -14.41 20.82 14.15
N ARG A 94 -13.17 20.39 13.91
CA ARG A 94 -12.15 20.17 14.95
C ARG A 94 -11.26 21.40 15.22
N GLY A 95 -11.71 22.58 14.85
CA GLY A 95 -10.96 23.81 15.04
C GLY A 95 -9.70 23.90 14.19
N GLY A 96 -9.71 23.30 13.02
CA GLY A 96 -8.58 23.31 12.09
C GLY A 96 -7.41 22.42 12.52
N ARG A 97 -7.68 21.33 13.25
CA ARG A 97 -6.66 20.33 13.63
C ARG A 97 -7.13 18.92 13.32
N GLY A 98 -6.31 18.18 12.60
CA GLY A 98 -6.61 16.78 12.28
C GLY A 98 -5.79 16.21 11.15
N VAL A 99 -5.88 14.90 11.02
CA VAL A 99 -5.31 14.13 9.92
C VAL A 99 -6.44 13.63 9.01
N VAL A 100 -6.30 13.90 7.72
CA VAL A 100 -7.12 13.29 6.67
C VAL A 100 -6.38 12.07 6.15
N GLU A 101 -6.89 10.89 6.51
CA GLU A 101 -6.39 9.62 6.01
C GLU A 101 -7.23 9.20 4.81
N ALA A 102 -6.62 9.17 3.62
CA ALA A 102 -7.33 8.79 2.40
C ALA A 102 -6.43 7.96 1.49
N VAL A 103 -6.99 6.89 0.93
CA VAL A 103 -6.25 5.97 0.05
C VAL A 103 -5.55 6.73 -1.07
N THR A 104 -4.44 6.18 -1.57
CA THR A 104 -3.61 6.84 -2.58
C THR A 104 -4.36 7.04 -3.91
N GLY A 105 -3.99 8.08 -4.65
CA GLY A 105 -4.59 8.37 -5.96
C GLY A 105 -5.93 9.11 -5.90
N THR A 106 -6.47 9.40 -4.72
CA THR A 106 -7.78 10.05 -4.55
C THR A 106 -7.73 11.59 -4.60
N GLY A 107 -6.54 12.18 -4.64
CA GLY A 107 -6.38 13.63 -4.70
C GLY A 107 -6.35 14.33 -3.34
N LYS A 108 -5.71 13.73 -2.33
CA LYS A 108 -5.47 14.34 -1.00
C LYS A 108 -4.88 15.75 -1.07
N THR A 109 -3.94 15.96 -2.00
CA THR A 109 -3.29 17.27 -2.20
C THR A 109 -4.30 18.38 -2.41
N ARG A 110 -5.43 18.12 -3.12
CA ARG A 110 -6.50 19.12 -3.33
C ARG A 110 -7.19 19.55 -2.02
N VAL A 111 -7.31 18.63 -1.05
CA VAL A 111 -7.81 18.97 0.29
C VAL A 111 -6.86 19.95 0.97
N GLY A 112 -5.55 19.69 0.89
CA GLY A 112 -4.54 20.57 1.44
C GLY A 112 -4.50 21.94 0.74
N VAL A 113 -4.57 21.96 -0.60
CA VAL A 113 -4.65 23.22 -1.38
C VAL A 113 -5.89 24.02 -1.00
N ALA A 114 -7.06 23.36 -0.86
CA ALA A 114 -8.28 24.05 -0.44
C ALA A 114 -8.15 24.66 0.97
N ALA A 115 -7.53 23.92 1.92
CA ALA A 115 -7.26 24.43 3.25
C ALA A 115 -6.29 25.64 3.23
N VAL A 116 -5.27 25.61 2.35
CA VAL A 116 -4.35 26.74 2.16
C VAL A 116 -5.12 27.97 1.61
N LEU A 117 -5.93 27.79 0.57
CA LEU A 117 -6.70 28.90 0.00
C LEU A 117 -7.69 29.50 1.02
N ASP A 118 -8.32 28.67 1.85
CA ASP A 118 -9.19 29.14 2.94
C ASP A 118 -8.43 29.96 3.97
N GLU A 119 -7.26 29.50 4.44
CA GLU A 119 -6.38 30.25 5.35
C GLU A 119 -5.95 31.60 4.77
N LEU A 120 -5.56 31.62 3.49
CA LEU A 120 -5.15 32.86 2.81
C LEU A 120 -6.31 33.84 2.63
N SER A 121 -7.54 33.36 2.44
CA SER A 121 -8.73 34.20 2.36
C SER A 121 -8.99 34.96 3.64
N GLN A 122 -8.62 34.35 4.76
CA GLN A 122 -8.69 34.93 6.11
C GLN A 122 -7.44 35.74 6.50
N ARG A 123 -6.61 36.10 5.49
CA ARG A 123 -5.34 36.83 5.63
C ARG A 123 -4.26 36.09 6.44
N GLY A 124 -4.40 34.80 6.65
CA GLY A 124 -3.38 33.95 7.23
C GLY A 124 -2.21 33.67 6.28
N GLN A 125 -1.28 32.83 6.72
CA GLN A 125 -0.15 32.31 5.95
C GLN A 125 -0.09 30.80 6.07
N ALA A 126 0.56 30.13 5.12
CA ALA A 126 0.65 28.68 5.15
C ALA A 126 2.05 28.14 4.91
N VAL A 127 2.38 27.05 5.58
CA VAL A 127 3.54 26.21 5.27
C VAL A 127 3.04 24.83 4.86
N VAL A 128 3.57 24.33 3.75
CA VAL A 128 3.35 22.96 3.30
C VAL A 128 4.64 22.17 3.44
N LEU A 129 4.64 21.20 4.32
CA LEU A 129 5.76 20.28 4.52
C LEU A 129 5.63 19.08 3.60
N VAL A 130 6.66 18.79 2.85
CA VAL A 130 6.72 17.64 1.93
C VAL A 130 7.99 16.82 2.15
N PRO A 131 7.94 15.48 1.93
CA PRO A 131 9.12 14.63 2.12
C PRO A 131 10.15 14.72 1.01
N THR A 132 9.79 15.12 -0.21
CA THR A 132 10.70 15.09 -1.38
C THR A 132 10.57 16.32 -2.26
N LEU A 133 11.58 16.53 -3.10
CA LEU A 133 11.62 17.64 -4.06
C LEU A 133 10.56 17.51 -5.16
N GLU A 134 10.26 16.28 -5.56
CA GLU A 134 9.23 16.01 -6.57
C GLU A 134 7.85 16.43 -6.05
N LEU A 135 7.53 16.09 -4.80
CA LEU A 135 6.29 16.54 -4.16
C LEU A 135 6.28 18.05 -3.97
N GLN A 136 7.44 18.67 -3.68
CA GLN A 136 7.55 20.13 -3.61
C GLN A 136 7.15 20.78 -4.94
N ASN A 137 7.70 20.29 -6.05
CA ASN A 137 7.37 20.78 -7.38
C ASN A 137 5.88 20.59 -7.72
N GLN A 138 5.32 19.44 -7.36
CA GLN A 138 3.91 19.15 -7.58
C GLN A 138 3.00 20.10 -6.79
N TRP A 139 3.32 20.37 -5.52
CA TRP A 139 2.57 21.30 -4.69
C TRP A 139 2.67 22.72 -5.21
N LEU A 140 3.88 23.19 -5.58
CA LEU A 140 4.08 24.51 -6.15
C LEU A 140 3.29 24.69 -7.43
N GLY A 141 3.36 23.74 -8.37
CA GLY A 141 2.59 23.84 -9.62
C GLY A 141 1.07 23.88 -9.40
N GLN A 142 0.54 23.18 -8.38
CA GLN A 142 -0.88 23.27 -8.03
C GLN A 142 -1.23 24.61 -7.38
N LEU A 143 -0.38 25.13 -6.52
CA LEU A 143 -0.59 26.42 -5.87
C LEU A 143 -0.51 27.56 -6.88
N GLU A 144 0.50 27.57 -7.75
CA GLU A 144 0.68 28.57 -8.80
C GLU A 144 -0.53 28.64 -9.76
N ALA A 145 -1.13 27.46 -10.07
CA ALA A 145 -2.31 27.40 -10.93
C ALA A 145 -3.61 27.91 -10.27
N LEU A 146 -3.64 28.01 -8.94
CA LEU A 146 -4.88 28.24 -8.19
C LEU A 146 -4.84 29.48 -7.29
N LEU A 147 -3.63 29.97 -6.97
CA LEU A 147 -3.49 31.18 -6.16
C LEU A 147 -3.96 32.42 -6.94
N PRO A 148 -4.68 33.35 -6.28
CA PRO A 148 -4.94 34.67 -6.85
C PRO A 148 -3.62 35.39 -7.18
N ALA A 149 -3.61 36.22 -8.21
CA ALA A 149 -2.43 36.99 -8.64
C ALA A 149 -1.84 37.90 -7.54
N SER A 150 -2.61 38.20 -6.50
CA SER A 150 -2.15 38.98 -5.32
C SER A 150 -1.47 38.14 -4.24
N ARG A 151 -1.31 36.84 -4.45
CA ARG A 151 -0.71 35.91 -3.49
C ARG A 151 0.46 35.17 -4.13
N SER A 152 1.44 34.82 -3.31
CA SER A 152 2.69 34.19 -3.78
C SER A 152 3.00 32.91 -3.03
N ALA A 153 3.55 31.93 -3.77
CA ALA A 153 4.10 30.71 -3.22
C ALA A 153 5.62 30.69 -3.37
N GLY A 154 6.32 30.37 -2.28
CA GLY A 154 7.77 30.25 -2.24
C GLY A 154 8.25 28.84 -2.02
N ARG A 155 9.54 28.61 -2.26
CA ARG A 155 10.24 27.34 -2.14
C ARG A 155 11.28 27.38 -1.03
N MET A 156 11.23 26.44 -0.08
CA MET A 156 12.26 26.27 0.94
C MET A 156 12.97 24.93 0.80
N GLY A 157 14.31 24.99 0.66
CA GLY A 157 15.15 23.81 0.39
C GLY A 157 15.53 23.66 -1.08
N SER A 158 16.51 22.76 -1.35
CA SER A 158 17.03 22.53 -2.71
C SER A 158 17.52 23.79 -3.45
N GLY A 159 18.22 24.68 -2.73
CA GLY A 159 18.73 25.94 -3.29
C GLY A 159 17.73 27.11 -3.25
N GLY A 160 16.48 26.90 -2.81
CA GLY A 160 15.53 27.96 -2.48
C GLY A 160 15.56 28.29 -0.99
N GLY A 161 15.56 29.57 -0.65
CA GLY A 161 15.58 30.07 0.73
C GLY A 161 14.37 30.96 1.05
N ASP A 162 13.26 30.78 0.35
CA ASP A 162 12.06 31.60 0.52
C ASP A 162 11.43 31.34 1.89
N ASP A 163 10.85 32.39 2.46
CA ASP A 163 10.25 32.38 3.78
C ASP A 163 8.87 33.04 3.79
N LEU A 164 8.20 33.01 4.94
CA LEU A 164 6.89 33.66 5.13
C LEU A 164 6.99 35.20 5.28
N ALA A 165 8.19 35.79 5.29
CA ALA A 165 8.32 37.24 5.21
C ALA A 165 8.10 37.74 3.78
N SER A 166 8.50 36.93 2.81
CA SER A 166 8.45 37.25 1.37
C SER A 166 7.26 36.62 0.64
N HIS A 167 6.68 35.53 1.18
CA HIS A 167 5.62 34.76 0.53
C HIS A 167 4.44 34.49 1.46
N ASP A 168 3.26 34.33 0.86
CA ASP A 168 2.04 33.97 1.60
C ASP A 168 1.99 32.48 1.94
N VAL A 169 2.58 31.66 1.07
CA VAL A 169 2.72 30.19 1.26
C VAL A 169 4.15 29.78 0.99
N VAL A 170 4.68 28.89 1.82
CA VAL A 170 6.01 28.29 1.58
C VAL A 170 5.86 26.76 1.53
N VAL A 171 6.36 26.15 0.46
CA VAL A 171 6.46 24.69 0.35
C VAL A 171 7.88 24.28 0.74
N ALA A 172 8.00 23.58 1.85
CA ALA A 172 9.29 23.23 2.46
C ALA A 172 9.54 21.73 2.43
N VAL A 173 10.75 21.33 1.97
CA VAL A 173 11.19 19.93 2.13
C VAL A 173 11.58 19.68 3.57
N VAL A 174 11.15 18.54 4.14
CA VAL A 174 11.33 18.18 5.55
C VAL A 174 12.77 18.34 6.06
N ASN A 175 13.75 17.98 5.22
CA ASN A 175 15.17 18.10 5.61
C ASN A 175 15.60 19.54 5.88
N SER A 176 15.10 20.49 5.13
CA SER A 176 15.34 21.93 5.34
C SER A 176 14.48 22.50 6.45
N ALA A 177 13.21 22.09 6.50
CA ALA A 177 12.25 22.56 7.49
C ALA A 177 12.65 22.28 8.94
N ARG A 178 13.46 21.24 9.19
CA ARG A 178 13.94 20.89 10.55
C ARG A 178 14.80 21.96 11.22
N SER A 179 15.53 22.72 10.42
CA SER A 179 16.55 23.70 10.90
C SER A 179 16.18 25.15 10.60
N MET A 180 15.04 25.39 9.95
CA MET A 180 14.62 26.72 9.54
C MET A 180 13.47 27.23 10.41
N ASP A 181 13.36 28.54 10.54
CA ASP A 181 12.24 29.18 11.23
C ASP A 181 11.04 29.27 10.30
N LEU A 182 10.00 28.50 10.62
CA LEU A 182 8.77 28.41 9.85
C LEU A 182 7.63 29.25 10.40
N ARG A 183 7.87 30.03 11.48
CA ARG A 183 6.79 30.74 12.18
C ARG A 183 5.99 31.65 11.24
N PRO A 184 4.66 31.65 11.35
CA PRO A 184 3.85 32.61 10.65
C PRO A 184 4.09 34.03 11.20
N ILE A 185 4.16 35.00 10.29
CA ILE A 185 4.36 36.43 10.66
C ILE A 185 3.01 37.09 10.94
N ARG A 186 1.95 36.63 10.27
CA ARG A 186 0.57 37.09 10.44
C ARG A 186 -0.15 36.26 11.51
N GLN A 187 -1.19 36.85 12.11
CA GLN A 187 -2.06 36.09 13.02
C GLN A 187 -2.72 34.92 12.31
N GLY A 188 -2.79 33.78 12.98
CA GLY A 188 -3.23 32.52 12.40
C GLY A 188 -2.05 31.73 11.87
N GLY A 189 -2.29 31.03 10.78
CA GLY A 189 -1.29 30.22 10.09
C GLY A 189 -1.63 28.76 10.09
N LEU A 190 -1.50 28.17 8.91
CA LEU A 190 -1.75 26.76 8.63
C LEU A 190 -0.44 26.03 8.34
N LEU A 191 -0.23 24.91 9.02
CA LEU A 191 0.77 23.92 8.62
C LEU A 191 0.08 22.71 8.00
N VAL A 192 0.37 22.44 6.74
CA VAL A 192 -0.02 21.21 6.06
C VAL A 192 1.17 20.28 6.01
N ALA A 193 1.04 19.06 6.51
CA ALA A 193 2.08 18.03 6.39
C ALA A 193 1.61 16.92 5.44
N ASP A 194 2.16 16.91 4.22
CA ASP A 194 1.90 15.81 3.29
C ASP A 194 2.73 14.58 3.66
N GLU A 195 2.14 13.39 3.51
CA GLU A 195 2.66 12.13 4.05
C GLU A 195 3.01 12.25 5.54
N CYS A 196 2.07 12.79 6.34
CA CYS A 196 2.29 13.22 7.72
C CYS A 196 2.81 12.11 8.66
N HIS A 197 2.59 10.84 8.33
CA HIS A 197 3.15 9.71 9.06
C HIS A 197 4.69 9.75 9.16
N ARG A 198 5.37 10.40 8.21
CA ARG A 198 6.84 10.50 8.20
C ARG A 198 7.39 11.42 9.28
N TYR A 199 6.57 12.34 9.77
CA TYR A 199 6.98 13.30 10.80
C TYR A 199 6.89 12.72 12.23
N GLY A 200 6.47 11.47 12.39
CA GLY A 200 6.50 10.76 13.67
C GLY A 200 7.86 10.21 14.08
N SER A 201 8.94 10.47 13.33
CA SER A 201 10.30 10.11 13.73
C SER A 201 10.93 11.20 14.58
N SER A 202 11.93 10.84 15.43
CA SER A 202 12.65 11.75 16.31
C SER A 202 13.27 12.96 15.59
N MET A 203 13.69 12.77 14.35
CA MET A 203 14.28 13.84 13.53
C MET A 203 13.23 14.67 12.78
N ASN A 204 12.27 14.01 12.09
CA ASN A 204 11.34 14.75 11.24
C ASN A 204 10.31 15.55 12.03
N ARG A 205 9.99 15.14 13.28
CA ARG A 205 9.10 15.90 14.17
C ARG A 205 9.56 17.34 14.41
N LEU A 206 10.87 17.63 14.26
CA LEU A 206 11.42 18.96 14.43
C LEU A 206 10.87 19.98 13.42
N ALA A 207 10.34 19.52 12.29
CA ALA A 207 9.66 20.37 11.31
C ALA A 207 8.22 20.73 11.73
N LEU A 208 7.66 20.09 12.75
CA LEU A 208 6.29 20.32 13.22
C LEU A 208 6.26 21.49 14.21
N ASP A 209 6.15 22.70 13.69
CA ASP A 209 6.17 23.93 14.49
C ASP A 209 4.85 24.12 15.27
N GLN A 210 4.97 24.26 16.60
CA GLN A 210 3.82 24.41 17.52
C GLN A 210 3.11 25.76 17.40
N ARG A 211 3.71 26.75 16.75
CA ARG A 211 3.17 28.11 16.61
C ARG A 211 2.05 28.22 15.58
N PHE A 212 1.89 27.24 14.68
CA PHE A 212 0.76 27.19 13.77
C PHE A 212 -0.54 26.87 14.53
N ARG A 213 -1.56 27.69 14.31
CA ARG A 213 -2.89 27.52 14.89
C ARG A 213 -3.61 26.34 14.25
N HIS A 214 -3.63 26.32 12.91
CA HIS A 214 -4.28 25.27 12.12
C HIS A 214 -3.24 24.26 11.66
N ARG A 215 -3.58 22.98 11.72
CA ARG A 215 -2.65 21.87 11.44
C ARG A 215 -3.39 20.77 10.72
N LEU A 216 -2.98 20.52 9.49
CA LEU A 216 -3.57 19.49 8.62
C LEU A 216 -2.51 18.44 8.27
N GLY A 217 -2.74 17.21 8.69
CA GLY A 217 -1.97 16.06 8.22
C GLY A 217 -2.68 15.37 7.06
N LEU A 218 -1.94 15.03 6.02
CA LEU A 218 -2.44 14.23 4.90
C LEU A 218 -1.64 12.92 4.86
N SER A 219 -2.31 11.77 4.79
CA SER A 219 -1.64 10.48 4.65
C SER A 219 -2.54 9.46 3.95
N ALA A 220 -1.94 8.48 3.28
CA ALA A 220 -2.67 7.31 2.81
C ALA A 220 -2.84 6.26 3.92
N THR A 221 -1.86 6.20 4.82
CA THR A 221 -1.83 5.31 5.98
C THR A 221 -1.22 6.08 7.15
N TYR A 222 -2.05 6.44 8.10
CA TYR A 222 -1.59 7.23 9.25
C TYR A 222 -0.90 6.36 10.30
N ALA A 223 -1.35 5.13 10.47
CA ALA A 223 -0.78 4.19 11.44
C ALA A 223 0.72 3.92 11.17
N ARG A 224 1.51 3.88 12.26
CA ARG A 224 2.94 3.55 12.25
C ARG A 224 3.18 2.27 13.04
N GLU A 225 4.26 1.59 12.72
CA GLU A 225 4.71 0.38 13.45
C GLU A 225 5.41 0.72 14.77
N ASP A 226 5.77 2.01 14.97
CA ASP A 226 6.38 2.54 16.19
C ASP A 226 5.42 3.46 16.95
N ASP A 227 5.81 3.89 18.14
CA ASP A 227 5.02 4.81 19.00
C ASP A 227 4.93 6.26 18.50
N GLY A 228 5.48 6.57 17.31
CA GLY A 228 5.55 7.92 16.77
C GLY A 228 4.20 8.62 16.59
N ASN A 229 3.12 7.84 16.33
CA ASN A 229 1.76 8.40 16.31
C ASN A 229 1.39 8.96 17.68
N ARG A 230 1.40 8.11 18.70
CA ARG A 230 0.98 8.45 20.06
C ARG A 230 1.88 9.51 20.68
N THR A 231 3.19 9.44 20.41
CA THR A 231 4.18 10.32 21.05
C THR A 231 4.25 11.70 20.41
N TRP A 232 4.08 11.80 19.09
CA TRP A 232 4.35 13.03 18.36
C TRP A 232 3.20 13.53 17.49
N LEU A 233 2.57 12.65 16.71
CA LEU A 233 1.61 13.07 15.70
C LEU A 233 0.22 13.36 16.28
N ASP A 234 -0.29 12.50 17.16
CA ASP A 234 -1.59 12.70 17.80
C ASP A 234 -1.60 13.94 18.70
N PRO A 235 -0.56 14.21 19.52
CA PRO A 235 -0.49 15.47 20.27
C PRO A 235 -0.41 16.71 19.37
N TYR A 236 0.18 16.60 18.18
CA TYR A 236 0.32 17.73 17.27
C TYR A 236 -0.94 17.98 16.44
N PHE A 237 -1.49 16.95 15.79
CA PHE A 237 -2.64 17.06 14.88
C PHE A 237 -3.98 16.84 15.56
N GLY A 238 -4.04 16.16 16.70
CA GLY A 238 -5.30 15.76 17.34
C GLY A 238 -5.89 14.45 16.80
N GLY A 239 -5.07 13.63 16.13
CA GLY A 239 -5.49 12.35 15.54
C GLY A 239 -6.24 12.48 14.22
N THR A 240 -6.79 11.36 13.72
CA THR A 240 -7.52 11.31 12.44
C THR A 240 -8.88 11.99 12.57
N CYS A 241 -9.16 13.00 11.73
CA CYS A 241 -10.44 13.70 11.65
C CYS A 241 -11.35 13.14 10.56
N PHE A 242 -10.78 12.56 9.51
CA PHE A 242 -11.53 11.98 8.40
C PHE A 242 -10.79 10.78 7.81
N ARG A 243 -11.55 9.76 7.38
CA ARG A 243 -11.00 8.57 6.72
C ARG A 243 -11.77 8.24 5.46
N LEU A 244 -11.03 8.10 4.34
CA LEU A 244 -11.53 7.59 3.06
C LEU A 244 -10.90 6.24 2.76
N GLY A 245 -11.69 5.17 2.89
CA GLY A 245 -11.29 3.82 2.46
C GLY A 245 -11.59 3.55 0.98
N TYR A 246 -11.10 2.41 0.48
CA TYR A 246 -11.30 2.01 -0.92
C TYR A 246 -12.78 1.84 -1.28
N ALA A 247 -13.62 1.31 -0.40
CA ALA A 247 -15.05 1.09 -0.65
C ALA A 247 -15.77 2.40 -1.03
N ARG A 248 -15.58 3.45 -0.23
CA ARG A 248 -16.16 4.77 -0.52
C ARG A 248 -15.53 5.41 -1.76
N ALA A 249 -14.21 5.29 -1.92
CA ALA A 249 -13.52 5.83 -3.09
C ALA A 249 -14.01 5.19 -4.41
N LYS A 250 -14.32 3.88 -4.38
CA LYS A 250 -14.92 3.16 -5.51
C LYS A 250 -16.37 3.61 -5.73
N ALA A 251 -17.18 3.70 -4.69
CA ALA A 251 -18.58 4.13 -4.78
C ALA A 251 -18.72 5.55 -5.36
N GLU A 252 -17.81 6.45 -5.02
CA GLU A 252 -17.74 7.82 -5.59
C GLU A 252 -17.05 7.86 -6.98
N GLY A 253 -16.66 6.72 -7.56
CA GLY A 253 -16.02 6.64 -8.88
C GLY A 253 -14.65 7.30 -8.97
N ILE A 254 -13.94 7.45 -7.85
CA ILE A 254 -12.62 8.08 -7.75
C ILE A 254 -11.52 7.11 -8.15
N THR A 255 -11.64 5.84 -7.73
CA THR A 255 -10.72 4.78 -8.10
C THR A 255 -11.23 3.98 -9.28
N ALA A 256 -10.32 3.40 -10.06
CA ALA A 256 -10.66 2.44 -11.11
C ALA A 256 -11.29 1.19 -10.48
N ARG A 257 -12.16 0.52 -11.24
CA ARG A 257 -12.56 -0.86 -10.95
C ARG A 257 -11.33 -1.76 -11.06
N PHE A 258 -11.26 -2.84 -10.27
CA PHE A 258 -10.08 -3.69 -10.27
C PHE A 258 -10.38 -5.15 -9.95
N THR A 259 -9.50 -6.01 -10.47
CA THR A 259 -9.46 -7.44 -10.17
C THR A 259 -8.13 -7.81 -9.51
N VAL A 260 -8.14 -8.89 -8.73
CA VAL A 260 -6.95 -9.43 -8.08
C VAL A 260 -6.83 -10.91 -8.40
N SER A 261 -5.69 -11.32 -8.94
CA SER A 261 -5.33 -12.71 -9.18
C SER A 261 -4.23 -13.13 -8.22
N LEU A 262 -4.51 -14.03 -7.30
CA LEU A 262 -3.54 -14.68 -6.43
C LEU A 262 -2.98 -15.88 -7.16
N VAL A 263 -1.70 -15.89 -7.46
CA VAL A 263 -1.05 -16.96 -8.24
C VAL A 263 -0.06 -17.69 -7.35
N GLY A 264 -0.43 -18.90 -6.94
CA GLY A 264 0.37 -19.81 -6.15
C GLY A 264 1.41 -20.52 -7.01
N VAL A 265 2.62 -20.65 -6.48
CA VAL A 265 3.69 -21.46 -7.06
C VAL A 265 4.19 -22.47 -6.03
N ALA A 266 4.69 -23.61 -6.48
CA ALA A 266 5.25 -24.63 -5.62
C ALA A 266 6.78 -24.54 -5.60
N PHE A 267 7.37 -24.76 -4.43
CA PHE A 267 8.80 -25.01 -4.32
C PHE A 267 9.18 -26.36 -4.95
N SER A 268 10.42 -26.47 -5.43
CA SER A 268 11.02 -27.80 -5.66
C SER A 268 11.10 -28.58 -4.34
N PRO A 269 11.23 -29.91 -4.38
CA PRO A 269 11.42 -30.70 -3.15
C PRO A 269 12.60 -30.21 -2.29
N GLU A 270 13.69 -29.80 -2.91
CA GLU A 270 14.89 -29.30 -2.23
C GLU A 270 14.64 -27.93 -1.59
N GLU A 271 13.97 -27.00 -2.32
CA GLU A 271 13.58 -25.70 -1.79
C GLU A 271 12.60 -25.85 -0.62
N ARG A 272 11.67 -26.81 -0.72
CA ARG A 272 10.71 -27.09 0.35
C ARG A 272 11.43 -27.58 1.60
N ALA A 273 12.31 -28.55 1.48
CA ALA A 273 13.09 -29.09 2.60
C ALA A 273 13.92 -27.98 3.28
N TRP A 274 14.56 -27.13 2.47
CA TRP A 274 15.33 -25.98 2.99
C TRP A 274 14.44 -24.94 3.70
N TYR A 275 13.28 -24.65 3.15
CA TYR A 275 12.32 -23.74 3.78
C TYR A 275 11.82 -24.27 5.13
N ASP A 276 11.52 -25.55 5.20
CA ASP A 276 11.01 -26.19 6.41
C ASP A 276 12.11 -26.22 7.51
N GLU A 277 13.35 -26.54 7.16
CA GLU A 277 14.51 -26.44 8.06
C GLU A 277 14.69 -25.02 8.62
N LEU A 278 14.66 -24.02 7.75
CA LEU A 278 14.77 -22.62 8.18
C LEU A 278 13.60 -22.19 9.08
N THR A 279 12.41 -22.72 8.83
CA THR A 279 11.21 -22.40 9.61
C THR A 279 11.25 -23.04 11.00
N GLU A 280 11.66 -24.30 11.10
CA GLU A 280 11.88 -24.98 12.39
C GLU A 280 12.98 -24.27 13.20
N ARG A 281 14.10 -23.95 12.55
CA ARG A 281 15.21 -23.22 13.17
C ARG A 281 14.79 -21.87 13.74
N LEU A 282 13.98 -21.11 12.99
CA LEU A 282 13.41 -19.84 13.43
C LEU A 282 12.48 -20.02 14.63
N GLY A 283 11.64 -21.04 14.62
CA GLY A 283 10.78 -21.38 15.76
C GLY A 283 11.56 -21.69 17.03
N ALA A 284 12.56 -22.57 16.92
CA ALA A 284 13.40 -22.98 18.05
C ALA A 284 14.22 -21.79 18.62
N LEU A 285 14.89 -21.03 17.75
CA LEU A 285 15.66 -19.86 18.16
C LEU A 285 14.78 -18.76 18.77
N GLY A 286 13.60 -18.51 18.17
CA GLY A 286 12.65 -17.54 18.70
C GLY A 286 12.16 -17.89 20.10
N ALA A 287 11.79 -19.13 20.33
CA ALA A 287 11.40 -19.61 21.67
C ALA A 287 12.51 -19.45 22.72
N LEU A 288 13.75 -19.73 22.33
CA LEU A 288 14.92 -19.55 23.22
C LEU A 288 15.19 -18.06 23.51
N LEU A 289 15.09 -17.18 22.51
CA LEU A 289 15.28 -15.72 22.66
C LEU A 289 14.24 -15.14 23.64
N VAL A 290 12.99 -15.56 23.55
CA VAL A 290 11.93 -15.15 24.48
C VAL A 290 12.20 -15.70 25.87
N LYS A 291 12.45 -17.00 26.00
CA LYS A 291 12.54 -17.69 27.29
C LYS A 291 13.81 -17.34 28.08
N ARG A 292 14.97 -17.28 27.39
CA ARG A 292 16.26 -17.11 28.06
C ARG A 292 16.70 -15.64 28.13
N TYR A 293 16.44 -14.89 27.10
CA TYR A 293 16.90 -13.48 26.99
C TYR A 293 15.80 -12.46 27.16
N ARG A 294 14.57 -12.90 27.48
CA ARG A 294 13.40 -12.06 27.76
C ARG A 294 13.07 -11.06 26.64
N VAL A 295 13.39 -11.44 25.41
CA VAL A 295 12.94 -10.67 24.24
C VAL A 295 11.41 -10.69 24.23
N PRO A 296 10.72 -9.54 24.05
CA PRO A 296 9.24 -9.50 23.97
C PRO A 296 8.71 -10.50 22.95
N ALA A 297 7.73 -11.33 23.32
CA ALA A 297 7.14 -12.29 22.37
C ALA A 297 6.17 -11.63 21.42
N ASP A 298 5.48 -10.59 21.87
CA ASP A 298 4.39 -9.93 21.15
C ASP A 298 4.37 -8.42 21.48
N PRO A 299 4.04 -7.54 20.51
CA PRO A 299 3.85 -7.85 19.08
C PRO A 299 5.16 -8.22 18.36
N PHE A 300 5.06 -8.89 17.21
CA PHE A 300 6.25 -9.34 16.43
C PHE A 300 7.25 -8.23 16.14
N THR A 301 6.79 -6.99 16.00
CA THR A 301 7.66 -5.80 15.84
C THR A 301 8.54 -5.56 17.06
N ALA A 302 7.98 -5.68 18.27
CA ALA A 302 8.74 -5.55 19.52
C ALA A 302 9.72 -6.73 19.68
N PHE A 303 9.31 -7.95 19.34
CA PHE A 303 10.20 -9.11 19.27
C PHE A 303 11.40 -8.84 18.36
N LEU A 304 11.14 -8.39 17.12
CA LEU A 304 12.20 -8.15 16.14
C LEU A 304 13.17 -7.02 16.56
N LEU A 305 12.65 -5.97 17.19
CA LEU A 305 13.48 -4.90 17.77
C LEU A 305 14.36 -5.46 18.89
N GLY A 306 13.79 -6.19 19.83
CA GLY A 306 14.56 -6.82 20.91
C GLY A 306 15.62 -7.81 20.41
N VAL A 307 15.33 -8.57 19.35
CA VAL A 307 16.34 -9.43 18.69
C VAL A 307 17.48 -8.61 18.07
N ARG A 308 17.17 -7.48 17.44
CA ARG A 308 18.20 -6.58 16.88
C ARG A 308 19.05 -5.94 17.95
N ASP A 309 18.43 -5.40 18.99
CA ASP A 309 19.13 -4.79 20.12
C ASP A 309 20.07 -5.80 20.78
N LEU A 310 19.59 -7.06 21.00
CA LEU A 310 20.40 -8.13 21.53
C LEU A 310 21.57 -8.53 20.60
N ALA A 311 21.35 -8.50 19.28
CA ALA A 311 22.40 -8.80 18.30
C ALA A 311 23.49 -7.73 18.26
N GLU A 312 23.13 -6.44 18.51
CA GLU A 312 24.01 -5.29 18.51
C GLU A 312 24.75 -5.10 19.84
N ALA A 313 24.09 -5.38 20.98
CA ALA A 313 24.64 -5.16 22.33
C ALA A 313 25.92 -5.94 22.60
N GLY A 314 26.18 -7.04 21.88
CA GLY A 314 27.28 -7.95 22.18
C GLY A 314 27.05 -8.72 23.48
N GLY A 315 27.86 -9.73 23.75
CA GLY A 315 27.72 -10.54 24.96
C GLY A 315 26.80 -11.76 24.81
N GLU A 316 26.27 -12.26 25.95
CA GLU A 316 25.49 -13.51 25.98
C GLU A 316 24.17 -13.34 25.21
N GLY A 317 23.89 -14.25 24.28
CA GLY A 317 22.71 -14.22 23.42
C GLY A 317 22.87 -13.52 22.08
N SER A 318 23.87 -12.65 21.91
CA SER A 318 24.06 -11.91 20.64
C SER A 318 24.31 -12.82 19.44
N GLY A 319 25.06 -13.91 19.65
CA GLY A 319 25.26 -14.94 18.61
C GLY A 319 23.97 -15.60 18.16
N MET A 320 23.09 -15.96 19.12
CA MET A 320 21.78 -16.54 18.83
C MET A 320 20.87 -15.54 18.10
N ALA A 321 20.85 -14.30 18.52
CA ALA A 321 20.09 -13.24 17.87
C ALA A 321 20.55 -13.01 16.41
N ARG A 322 21.85 -12.99 16.16
CA ARG A 322 22.41 -12.90 14.79
C ARG A 322 22.02 -14.10 13.94
N THR A 323 22.10 -15.30 14.51
CA THR A 323 21.69 -16.54 13.82
C THR A 323 20.20 -16.51 13.45
N TYR A 324 19.34 -16.02 14.35
CA TYR A 324 17.93 -15.80 14.06
C TYR A 324 17.72 -14.83 12.88
N LEU A 325 18.37 -13.67 12.93
CA LEU A 325 18.28 -12.67 11.87
C LEU A 325 18.82 -13.18 10.52
N GLN A 326 19.85 -14.03 10.55
CA GLN A 326 20.40 -14.67 9.38
C GLN A 326 19.41 -15.68 8.78
N ALA A 327 18.88 -16.61 9.56
CA ALA A 327 17.89 -17.58 9.10
C ALA A 327 16.62 -16.88 8.54
N MET A 328 16.20 -15.77 9.16
CA MET A 328 15.09 -14.97 8.64
C MET A 328 15.41 -14.31 7.29
N ARG A 329 16.65 -13.87 7.08
CA ARG A 329 17.10 -13.33 5.77
C ARG A 329 17.16 -14.43 4.71
N GLU A 330 17.74 -15.58 5.03
CA GLU A 330 17.84 -16.73 4.14
C GLU A 330 16.45 -17.22 3.70
N ARG A 331 15.50 -17.35 4.64
CA ARG A 331 14.12 -17.74 4.31
C ARG A 331 13.43 -16.71 3.40
N ARG A 332 13.64 -15.42 3.63
CA ARG A 332 13.09 -14.36 2.75
C ARG A 332 13.72 -14.39 1.36
N GLN A 333 15.02 -14.67 1.29
CA GLN A 333 15.73 -14.77 0.02
C GLN A 333 15.24 -15.97 -0.78
N LEU A 334 15.10 -17.13 -0.15
CA LEU A 334 14.55 -18.32 -0.78
C LEU A 334 13.16 -18.08 -1.38
N LEU A 335 12.26 -17.47 -0.61
CA LEU A 335 10.93 -17.09 -1.09
C LEU A 335 10.96 -16.10 -2.27
N ALA A 336 11.89 -15.15 -2.26
CA ALA A 336 11.99 -14.12 -3.29
C ALA A 336 12.67 -14.63 -4.58
N GLU A 337 13.57 -15.62 -4.46
CA GLU A 337 14.46 -16.03 -5.53
C GLU A 337 14.11 -17.38 -6.17
N THR A 338 13.04 -18.05 -5.72
CA THR A 338 12.62 -19.32 -6.29
C THR A 338 12.37 -19.21 -7.81
N PRO A 339 12.92 -20.14 -8.62
CA PRO A 339 12.67 -20.21 -10.06
C PRO A 339 11.19 -20.33 -10.44
N ALA A 340 10.37 -20.91 -9.55
CA ALA A 340 8.94 -21.04 -9.79
C ALA A 340 8.24 -19.68 -9.98
N LYS A 341 8.72 -18.61 -9.34
CA LYS A 341 8.21 -17.26 -9.58
C LYS A 341 8.63 -16.68 -10.93
N ASP A 342 9.79 -17.06 -11.45
CA ASP A 342 10.21 -16.68 -12.81
C ASP A 342 9.33 -17.37 -13.86
N GLU A 343 8.94 -18.62 -13.63
CA GLU A 343 7.98 -19.33 -14.47
C GLU A 343 6.60 -18.68 -14.43
N ALA A 344 6.12 -18.30 -13.23
CA ALA A 344 4.88 -17.56 -13.10
C ALA A 344 4.93 -16.19 -13.81
N LEU A 345 6.08 -15.50 -13.79
CA LEU A 345 6.26 -14.25 -14.56
C LEU A 345 6.16 -14.49 -16.08
N ARG A 346 6.72 -15.60 -16.60
CA ARG A 346 6.55 -15.95 -18.03
C ARG A 346 5.09 -16.28 -18.35
N LEU A 347 4.41 -16.95 -17.43
CA LEU A 347 2.99 -17.30 -17.58
C LEU A 347 2.09 -16.07 -17.68
N VAL A 348 2.35 -15.02 -16.90
CA VAL A 348 1.58 -13.77 -16.92
C VAL A 348 2.04 -12.79 -18.00
N ALA A 349 3.12 -13.05 -18.71
CA ALA A 349 3.68 -12.16 -19.74
C ALA A 349 2.68 -11.77 -20.84
N PRO A 350 1.80 -12.65 -21.36
CA PRO A 350 0.77 -12.24 -22.31
C PRO A 350 -0.21 -11.20 -21.74
N GLY A 351 -0.54 -11.30 -20.44
CA GLY A 351 -1.33 -10.30 -19.74
C GLY A 351 -0.62 -8.95 -19.63
N LEU A 352 0.71 -8.97 -19.36
CA LEU A 352 1.55 -7.78 -19.33
C LEU A 352 1.63 -7.11 -20.71
N LEU A 353 1.70 -7.88 -21.78
CA LEU A 353 1.71 -7.37 -23.16
C LEU A 353 0.37 -6.76 -23.55
N SER A 354 -0.75 -7.28 -23.04
CA SER A 354 -2.09 -6.75 -23.30
C SER A 354 -2.40 -5.47 -22.53
N ALA A 355 -1.64 -5.19 -21.49
CA ALA A 355 -1.76 -4.00 -20.68
C ALA A 355 -1.16 -2.78 -21.41
N GLN A 356 -1.69 -1.58 -21.13
CA GLN A 356 -1.09 -0.36 -21.65
C GLN A 356 0.30 -0.13 -21.03
N ARG A 357 0.41 -0.34 -19.73
CA ARG A 357 1.66 -0.27 -18.95
C ARG A 357 1.54 -1.16 -17.73
N SER A 358 2.64 -1.80 -17.39
CA SER A 358 2.69 -2.72 -16.26
C SER A 358 3.84 -2.41 -15.30
N ILE A 359 3.63 -2.70 -14.01
CA ILE A 359 4.66 -2.55 -12.99
C ILE A 359 4.84 -3.88 -12.28
N VAL A 360 6.08 -4.35 -12.18
CA VAL A 360 6.43 -5.54 -11.40
C VAL A 360 7.15 -5.12 -10.13
N PHE A 361 6.49 -5.27 -9.00
CA PHE A 361 7.04 -4.96 -7.68
C PHE A 361 7.78 -6.16 -7.10
N THR A 362 9.02 -5.95 -6.68
CA THR A 362 9.87 -6.98 -6.11
C THR A 362 10.35 -6.61 -4.70
N GLN A 363 11.08 -7.50 -4.03
CA GLN A 363 11.59 -7.26 -2.68
C GLN A 363 13.03 -6.70 -2.66
N SER A 364 13.82 -6.98 -3.69
CA SER A 364 15.22 -6.57 -3.78
C SER A 364 15.60 -6.15 -5.21
N ILE A 365 16.71 -5.44 -5.33
CA ILE A 365 17.29 -5.03 -6.62
C ILE A 365 17.60 -6.28 -7.47
N ALA A 366 18.21 -7.29 -6.87
CA ALA A 366 18.57 -8.54 -7.58
C ALA A 366 17.34 -9.22 -8.19
N VAL A 367 16.22 -9.28 -7.44
CA VAL A 367 14.96 -9.83 -7.94
C VAL A 367 14.35 -8.94 -9.03
N ALA A 368 14.47 -7.59 -8.92
CA ALA A 368 13.98 -6.68 -9.97
C ALA A 368 14.74 -6.87 -11.28
N GLU A 369 16.06 -6.95 -11.21
CA GLU A 369 16.90 -7.19 -12.39
C GLU A 369 16.66 -8.58 -12.99
N ARG A 370 16.45 -9.61 -12.16
CA ARG A 370 16.10 -10.96 -12.64
C ARG A 370 14.74 -10.96 -13.32
N ALA A 371 13.72 -10.38 -12.72
CA ALA A 371 12.39 -10.24 -13.32
C ALA A 371 12.44 -9.47 -14.65
N CYS A 372 13.27 -8.41 -14.72
CA CYS A 372 13.53 -7.68 -15.95
C CYS A 372 14.08 -8.60 -17.04
N ARG A 373 15.13 -9.39 -16.76
CA ARG A 373 15.68 -10.35 -17.72
C ARG A 373 14.67 -11.43 -18.13
N THR A 374 13.95 -12.00 -17.16
CA THR A 374 12.93 -13.04 -17.40
C THR A 374 11.85 -12.55 -18.34
N LEU A 375 11.35 -11.34 -18.13
CA LEU A 375 10.28 -10.75 -18.96
C LEU A 375 10.81 -10.25 -20.30
N SER A 376 12.03 -9.70 -20.36
CA SER A 376 12.65 -9.31 -21.65
C SER A 376 12.83 -10.52 -22.58
N ALA A 377 13.12 -11.69 -22.03
CA ALA A 377 13.21 -12.93 -22.79
C ALA A 377 11.88 -13.38 -23.42
N THR A 378 10.75 -12.84 -22.99
CA THR A 378 9.42 -13.08 -23.60
C THR A 378 9.07 -12.08 -24.70
N GLY A 379 9.97 -11.17 -25.06
CA GLY A 379 9.76 -10.15 -26.09
C GLY A 379 9.17 -8.84 -25.59
N LEU A 380 8.92 -8.69 -24.29
CA LEU A 380 8.47 -7.43 -23.69
C LEU A 380 9.62 -6.41 -23.60
N ARG A 381 9.29 -5.13 -23.76
CA ARG A 381 10.21 -4.00 -23.55
C ARG A 381 10.23 -3.67 -22.07
N VAL A 382 11.25 -4.12 -21.35
CA VAL A 382 11.31 -4.05 -19.89
C VAL A 382 12.55 -3.29 -19.43
N ALA A 383 12.41 -2.47 -18.38
CA ALA A 383 13.56 -1.87 -17.69
C ALA A 383 13.42 -2.00 -16.18
N ALA A 384 14.55 -2.22 -15.50
CA ALA A 384 14.60 -2.19 -14.03
C ALA A 384 14.84 -0.76 -13.54
N ILE A 385 14.14 -0.38 -12.48
CA ILE A 385 14.31 0.93 -11.79
C ILE A 385 14.63 0.69 -10.32
N HIS A 386 15.77 1.17 -9.86
CA HIS A 386 16.21 1.01 -8.48
C HIS A 386 17.16 2.14 -8.03
N SER A 387 17.49 2.19 -6.74
CA SER A 387 18.30 3.26 -6.14
C SER A 387 19.75 3.34 -6.63
N HIS A 388 20.29 2.24 -7.17
CA HIS A 388 21.66 2.22 -7.73
C HIS A 388 21.75 2.85 -9.14
N LEU A 389 20.62 3.12 -9.79
CA LEU A 389 20.64 3.84 -11.06
C LEU A 389 20.94 5.33 -10.82
N ALA A 390 21.81 5.90 -11.65
CA ALA A 390 22.05 7.33 -11.67
C ALA A 390 20.74 8.12 -11.89
N GLY A 391 20.60 9.25 -11.19
CA GLY A 391 19.37 10.05 -11.26
C GLY A 391 18.92 10.42 -12.68
N PRO A 392 19.80 10.83 -13.61
CA PRO A 392 19.43 11.09 -15.00
C PRO A 392 18.86 9.86 -15.71
N LEU A 393 19.51 8.71 -15.58
CA LEU A 393 19.06 7.45 -16.22
C LEU A 393 17.69 7.03 -15.67
N ARG A 394 17.47 7.13 -14.36
CA ARG A 394 16.18 6.84 -13.74
C ARG A 394 15.07 7.73 -14.31
N ARG A 395 15.31 9.04 -14.47
CA ARG A 395 14.35 9.96 -15.09
C ARG A 395 14.08 9.61 -16.55
N GLN A 396 15.12 9.27 -17.32
CA GLN A 396 14.97 8.85 -18.71
C GLN A 396 14.13 7.58 -18.82
N THR A 397 14.38 6.56 -17.99
CA THR A 397 13.61 5.32 -17.98
C THR A 397 12.13 5.57 -17.64
N LEU A 398 11.85 6.46 -16.69
CA LEU A 398 10.47 6.84 -16.36
C LEU A 398 9.80 7.61 -17.50
N ALA A 399 10.52 8.48 -18.19
CA ALA A 399 10.02 9.20 -19.37
C ALA A 399 9.70 8.23 -20.51
N ALA A 400 10.59 7.27 -20.81
CA ALA A 400 10.37 6.21 -21.79
C ALA A 400 9.14 5.35 -21.44
N PHE A 401 8.97 5.00 -20.16
CA PHE A 401 7.78 4.29 -19.70
C PHE A 401 6.51 5.15 -19.84
N ALA A 402 6.59 6.44 -19.56
CA ALA A 402 5.48 7.38 -19.76
C ALA A 402 5.09 7.53 -21.22
N ALA A 403 6.08 7.53 -22.12
CA ALA A 403 5.88 7.59 -23.56
C ALA A 403 5.34 6.29 -24.18
N GLY A 404 5.33 5.18 -23.44
CA GLY A 404 4.94 3.85 -23.95
C GLY A 404 6.03 3.16 -24.76
N GLU A 405 7.27 3.62 -24.64
CA GLU A 405 8.45 2.97 -25.21
C GLU A 405 8.84 1.69 -24.44
N LEU A 406 8.41 1.60 -23.18
CA LEU A 406 8.53 0.44 -22.30
C LEU A 406 7.13 -0.08 -21.96
N ASP A 407 6.96 -1.40 -22.02
CA ASP A 407 5.74 -2.10 -21.63
C ASP A 407 5.68 -2.32 -20.11
N VAL A 408 6.84 -2.62 -19.52
CA VAL A 408 6.97 -3.01 -18.12
C VAL A 408 8.15 -2.31 -17.47
N ILE A 409 7.96 -1.87 -16.23
CA ILE A 409 9.05 -1.54 -15.32
C ILE A 409 9.09 -2.53 -14.17
N THR A 410 10.28 -2.98 -13.77
CA THR A 410 10.49 -3.78 -12.57
C THR A 410 11.16 -2.93 -11.50
N ALA A 411 10.66 -2.97 -10.26
CA ALA A 411 11.20 -2.14 -9.19
C ALA A 411 11.16 -2.84 -7.83
N PRO A 412 12.28 -2.83 -7.05
CA PRO A 412 12.22 -3.19 -5.66
C PRO A 412 11.51 -2.07 -4.93
N ARG A 413 10.70 -2.36 -3.92
CA ARG A 413 10.03 -1.47 -2.93
C ARG A 413 9.82 0.01 -3.28
N VAL A 414 10.54 0.58 -4.23
CA VAL A 414 11.03 1.95 -4.27
C VAL A 414 10.50 2.76 -5.45
N LEU A 415 9.30 2.57 -5.80
CA LEU A 415 8.61 3.74 -6.35
C LEU A 415 7.88 4.45 -5.20
N ASP A 416 8.37 4.24 -3.97
CA ASP A 416 7.62 4.53 -2.76
C ASP A 416 7.50 6.02 -2.48
N GLU A 417 8.43 6.87 -2.93
CA GLU A 417 8.44 8.20 -2.36
C GLU A 417 8.83 9.27 -3.39
N GLY A 418 7.80 9.96 -3.88
CA GLY A 418 8.00 11.20 -4.63
C GLY A 418 8.29 11.04 -6.13
N ILE A 419 8.44 9.83 -6.64
CA ILE A 419 8.57 9.63 -8.09
C ILE A 419 7.18 9.50 -8.68
N ASP A 420 6.79 10.42 -9.54
CA ASP A 420 5.54 10.31 -10.30
C ASP A 420 5.70 9.24 -11.37
N VAL A 421 5.23 8.03 -11.05
CA VAL A 421 5.19 6.92 -12.00
C VAL A 421 3.91 7.05 -12.80
N PRO A 422 3.97 7.01 -14.12
CA PRO A 422 2.81 7.04 -14.98
C PRO A 422 1.79 5.96 -14.59
N ALA A 423 0.51 6.25 -14.80
CA ALA A 423 -0.56 5.32 -14.47
C ALA A 423 -0.36 4.01 -15.25
N ALA A 424 -0.28 2.91 -14.52
CA ALA A 424 -0.26 1.56 -15.06
C ALA A 424 -1.63 0.90 -14.82
N ASP A 425 -1.98 -0.08 -15.62
CA ASP A 425 -3.25 -0.79 -15.50
C ASP A 425 -3.08 -2.25 -15.03
N LEU A 426 -1.85 -2.77 -15.03
CA LEU A 426 -1.53 -4.06 -14.44
C LEU A 426 -0.32 -3.96 -13.49
N ALA A 427 -0.44 -4.59 -12.32
CA ALA A 427 0.67 -4.74 -11.38
C ALA A 427 0.89 -6.21 -11.04
N VAL A 428 2.16 -6.63 -11.03
CA VAL A 428 2.57 -7.93 -10.49
C VAL A 428 3.38 -7.72 -9.22
N ILE A 429 3.02 -8.42 -8.16
CA ILE A 429 3.71 -8.39 -6.87
C ILE A 429 4.41 -9.73 -6.68
N VAL A 430 5.73 -9.75 -6.81
CA VAL A 430 6.55 -10.99 -6.82
C VAL A 430 6.83 -11.53 -5.42
N GLY A 431 6.36 -10.90 -4.38
CA GLY A 431 6.55 -11.42 -3.02
C GLY A 431 5.79 -10.61 -1.98
N ALA A 432 5.46 -11.28 -0.88
CA ALA A 432 4.69 -10.71 0.21
C ALA A 432 5.35 -9.48 0.80
N SER A 433 4.57 -8.42 0.98
CA SER A 433 4.92 -7.30 1.84
C SER A 433 3.99 -7.35 3.05
N ARG A 434 4.56 -7.45 4.26
CA ARG A 434 3.78 -7.33 5.50
C ARG A 434 3.38 -5.89 5.82
N SER A 435 3.94 -4.91 5.11
CA SER A 435 3.61 -3.51 5.34
C SER A 435 2.37 -3.12 4.53
N ARG A 436 1.23 -2.98 5.23
CA ARG A 436 -0.02 -2.41 4.70
C ARG A 436 0.24 -1.12 3.92
N ARG A 437 1.09 -0.24 4.46
CA ARG A 437 1.45 1.04 3.84
C ARG A 437 2.04 0.88 2.44
N GLN A 438 3.04 0.00 2.29
CA GLN A 438 3.69 -0.21 1.00
C GLN A 438 2.69 -0.74 -0.03
N MET A 439 1.81 -1.65 0.38
CA MET A 439 0.80 -2.21 -0.50
C MET A 439 -0.23 -1.16 -0.93
N VAL A 440 -0.74 -0.37 0.01
CA VAL A 440 -1.68 0.73 -0.26
C VAL A 440 -1.06 1.77 -1.22
N GLN A 441 0.22 2.10 -1.03
CA GLN A 441 0.92 3.04 -1.92
C GLN A 441 1.11 2.47 -3.34
N ARG A 442 1.44 1.17 -3.46
CA ARG A 442 1.54 0.47 -4.75
C ARG A 442 0.20 0.46 -5.48
N MET A 443 -0.87 0.09 -4.77
CA MET A 443 -2.22 0.08 -5.33
C MET A 443 -2.66 1.44 -5.85
N GLY A 444 -2.40 2.50 -5.13
CA GLY A 444 -2.86 3.83 -5.51
C GLY A 444 -2.30 4.35 -6.84
N ARG A 445 -1.20 3.78 -7.32
CA ARG A 445 -0.65 4.10 -8.64
C ARG A 445 -1.38 3.35 -9.76
N ILE A 446 -1.84 2.13 -9.46
CA ILE A 446 -2.56 1.27 -10.39
C ILE A 446 -4.06 1.63 -10.41
N LEU A 447 -4.64 1.97 -9.26
CA LEU A 447 -6.06 2.27 -9.10
C LEU A 447 -6.46 3.68 -9.56
N ARG A 448 -5.54 4.50 -10.06
CA ARG A 448 -5.92 5.78 -10.67
C ARG A 448 -6.91 5.55 -11.81
N ARG A 449 -8.04 6.26 -11.77
CA ARG A 449 -9.04 6.20 -12.83
C ARG A 449 -8.40 6.57 -14.17
N LYS A 450 -8.60 5.73 -15.18
CA LYS A 450 -8.13 5.96 -16.53
C LYS A 450 -9.23 6.63 -17.34
N PRO A 451 -8.88 7.53 -18.29
CA PRO A 451 -9.87 8.22 -19.12
C PRO A 451 -10.75 7.27 -19.93
N ASP A 452 -10.21 6.13 -20.33
CA ASP A 452 -10.88 5.09 -21.12
C ASP A 452 -11.70 4.09 -20.28
N GLY A 453 -11.73 4.26 -18.95
CA GLY A 453 -12.50 3.42 -18.04
C GLY A 453 -11.94 2.02 -17.82
N ARG A 454 -10.72 1.72 -18.29
CA ARG A 454 -10.11 0.39 -18.08
C ARG A 454 -10.02 0.01 -16.61
N ARG A 455 -10.17 -1.29 -16.36
CA ARG A 455 -9.98 -1.89 -15.03
C ARG A 455 -8.50 -1.91 -14.67
N ALA A 456 -8.20 -1.81 -13.40
CA ALA A 456 -6.89 -2.13 -12.86
C ALA A 456 -6.82 -3.63 -12.57
N ARG A 457 -5.64 -4.23 -12.70
CA ARG A 457 -5.42 -5.66 -12.47
C ARG A 457 -4.22 -5.84 -11.57
N PHE A 458 -4.37 -6.69 -10.58
CA PHE A 458 -3.30 -7.06 -9.68
C PHE A 458 -3.04 -8.56 -9.77
N VAL A 459 -1.78 -8.92 -9.87
CA VAL A 459 -1.31 -10.30 -9.73
C VAL A 459 -0.42 -10.36 -8.49
N VAL A 460 -0.70 -11.25 -7.57
CA VAL A 460 0.12 -11.48 -6.37
C VAL A 460 0.69 -12.89 -6.47
N LEU A 461 2.00 -13.00 -6.64
CA LEU A 461 2.70 -14.29 -6.63
C LEU A 461 3.02 -14.68 -5.20
N PHE A 462 2.74 -15.90 -4.83
CA PHE A 462 3.07 -16.46 -3.51
C PHE A 462 3.53 -17.91 -3.63
N VAL A 463 4.30 -18.36 -2.66
CA VAL A 463 4.70 -19.76 -2.57
C VAL A 463 3.74 -20.50 -1.64
N GLU A 464 3.10 -21.57 -2.13
CA GLU A 464 2.13 -22.35 -1.36
C GLU A 464 2.72 -22.96 -0.11
N GLY A 465 1.90 -23.03 0.97
CA GLY A 465 2.28 -23.60 2.24
C GLY A 465 3.44 -22.89 2.94
N THR A 466 3.63 -21.60 2.70
CA THR A 466 4.69 -20.79 3.30
C THR A 466 4.09 -19.55 4.01
N VAL A 467 4.97 -18.73 4.59
CA VAL A 467 4.56 -17.44 5.18
C VAL A 467 4.08 -16.43 4.15
N GLU A 468 4.14 -16.73 2.85
CA GLU A 468 3.52 -15.92 1.79
C GLU A 468 2.14 -16.42 1.39
N ASP A 469 1.75 -17.59 1.83
CA ASP A 469 0.47 -18.19 1.45
C ASP A 469 -0.69 -17.45 2.12
N PRO A 470 -1.64 -16.90 1.35
CA PRO A 470 -2.83 -16.25 1.89
C PRO A 470 -3.64 -17.14 2.84
N ARG A 471 -3.64 -18.46 2.63
CA ARG A 471 -4.30 -19.43 3.51
C ARG A 471 -3.69 -19.49 4.91
N GLY A 472 -2.43 -19.06 5.06
CA GLY A 472 -1.72 -18.93 6.34
C GLY A 472 -1.75 -17.53 6.94
N GLY A 473 -2.63 -16.63 6.45
CA GLY A 473 -2.74 -15.24 6.91
C GLY A 473 -1.72 -14.28 6.28
N ALA A 474 -1.00 -14.73 5.25
CA ALA A 474 -0.15 -13.82 4.47
C ALA A 474 -1.00 -12.81 3.71
N HIS A 475 -0.50 -11.60 3.58
CA HIS A 475 -1.23 -10.50 2.93
C HIS A 475 -2.56 -10.08 3.61
N GLU A 476 -2.84 -10.59 4.83
CA GLU A 476 -4.11 -10.40 5.55
C GLU A 476 -4.53 -8.92 5.54
N ALA A 477 -3.66 -8.03 5.98
CA ALA A 477 -3.95 -6.59 6.00
C ALA A 477 -4.20 -5.95 4.62
N PHE A 478 -3.73 -6.58 3.54
CA PHE A 478 -4.02 -6.16 2.17
C PHE A 478 -5.35 -6.76 1.70
N LEU A 479 -5.54 -8.05 1.94
CA LEU A 479 -6.75 -8.76 1.51
C LEU A 479 -7.99 -8.22 2.24
N GLU A 480 -7.91 -7.94 3.54
CA GLU A 480 -8.99 -7.30 4.30
C GLU A 480 -9.45 -5.97 3.71
N GLU A 481 -8.53 -5.18 3.13
CA GLU A 481 -8.90 -3.89 2.53
C GLU A 481 -9.47 -3.98 1.13
N ILE A 482 -9.15 -5.03 0.39
CA ILE A 482 -9.46 -5.09 -1.04
C ILE A 482 -10.53 -6.13 -1.40
N VAL A 483 -10.69 -7.19 -0.60
CA VAL A 483 -11.63 -8.28 -0.90
C VAL A 483 -13.05 -7.77 -1.09
N ASP A 484 -13.52 -6.91 -0.16
CA ASP A 484 -14.87 -6.35 -0.23
C ASP A 484 -15.02 -5.26 -1.30
N VAL A 485 -13.93 -4.83 -1.92
CA VAL A 485 -13.90 -3.70 -2.86
C VAL A 485 -13.52 -4.12 -4.27
N ALA A 486 -12.74 -5.18 -4.43
CA ALA A 486 -12.41 -5.73 -5.74
C ALA A 486 -13.69 -6.16 -6.48
N ASP A 487 -13.68 -6.05 -7.81
CA ASP A 487 -14.79 -6.59 -8.62
C ASP A 487 -14.72 -8.11 -8.65
N GLU A 488 -13.50 -8.65 -8.65
CA GLU A 488 -13.21 -10.07 -8.63
C GLU A 488 -11.92 -10.34 -7.90
N VAL A 489 -11.85 -11.44 -7.16
CA VAL A 489 -10.61 -11.98 -6.60
C VAL A 489 -10.55 -13.46 -6.91
N LEU A 490 -9.53 -13.87 -7.66
CA LEU A 490 -9.33 -15.21 -8.15
C LEU A 490 -8.06 -15.81 -7.52
N CYS A 491 -8.05 -17.11 -7.25
CA CYS A 491 -6.90 -17.82 -6.70
C CYS A 491 -6.51 -18.97 -7.64
N PHE A 492 -5.30 -18.90 -8.18
CA PHE A 492 -4.73 -19.89 -9.08
C PHE A 492 -3.61 -20.66 -8.35
N THR A 493 -3.91 -21.89 -7.99
CA THR A 493 -2.91 -22.82 -7.42
C THR A 493 -2.17 -23.56 -8.54
N PRO A 494 -1.00 -24.17 -8.29
CA PRO A 494 -0.30 -24.96 -9.31
C PRO A 494 -1.16 -26.07 -9.92
N GLY A 495 -2.05 -26.68 -9.13
CA GLY A 495 -2.98 -27.69 -9.64
C GLY A 495 -4.00 -27.13 -10.63
N ILE A 496 -4.54 -25.94 -10.37
CA ILE A 496 -5.47 -25.24 -11.28
C ILE A 496 -4.72 -24.78 -12.53
N LEU A 497 -3.52 -24.23 -12.39
CA LEU A 497 -2.71 -23.79 -13.53
C LEU A 497 -2.29 -24.92 -14.45
N ALA A 498 -2.07 -26.12 -13.93
CA ALA A 498 -1.78 -27.32 -14.73
C ALA A 498 -2.99 -27.78 -15.56
N GLY A 499 -4.22 -27.45 -15.12
CA GLY A 499 -5.47 -27.79 -15.83
C GLY A 499 -5.95 -26.76 -16.85
N GLY A 500 -5.46 -25.52 -16.77
CA GLY A 500 -5.91 -24.44 -17.68
C GLY A 500 -5.30 -23.08 -17.39
N GLN A 501 -4.31 -22.68 -18.19
CA GLN A 501 -3.74 -21.34 -18.14
C GLN A 501 -4.72 -20.26 -18.67
N ASP A 502 -5.71 -20.67 -19.44
CA ASP A 502 -6.64 -19.78 -20.14
C ASP A 502 -7.46 -18.93 -19.19
N GLU A 503 -7.88 -19.48 -18.04
CA GLU A 503 -8.63 -18.73 -17.01
C GLU A 503 -7.81 -17.59 -16.42
N LEU A 504 -6.54 -17.83 -16.09
CA LEU A 504 -5.64 -16.77 -15.63
C LEU A 504 -5.45 -15.71 -16.73
N LEU A 505 -5.18 -16.12 -17.96
CA LEU A 505 -5.01 -15.19 -19.07
C LEU A 505 -6.30 -14.40 -19.37
N GLN A 506 -7.46 -15.00 -19.20
CA GLN A 506 -8.74 -14.33 -19.32
C GLN A 506 -8.91 -13.27 -18.22
N ALA A 507 -8.58 -13.60 -16.97
CA ALA A 507 -8.60 -12.65 -15.84
C ALA A 507 -7.64 -11.48 -16.03
N LEU A 508 -6.58 -11.66 -16.82
CA LEU A 508 -5.60 -10.63 -17.14
C LEU A 508 -5.91 -9.82 -18.40
N ARG A 509 -7.03 -10.03 -19.08
CA ARG A 509 -7.46 -9.19 -20.22
C ARG A 509 -7.94 -7.82 -19.75
N PRO A 510 -7.75 -6.76 -20.56
CA PRO A 510 -8.15 -5.37 -20.25
C PRO A 510 -9.63 -5.19 -19.93
#